data_f8b2b3139e9f36b41c9a17fa4b990418
#
_entry.id   f8b2b3139e9f36b41c9a17fa4b990418
#
_cell.length_a   1.000
_cell.length_b   1.000
_cell.length_c   1.000
_cell.angle_alpha   90.00
_cell.angle_beta   90.00
_cell.angle_gamma   90.00
#
_symmetry.space_group_name_H-M   'P 1'
#
loop_
_entity.id
_entity.type
_entity.pdbx_description
1 polymer ?
#
loop_
_entity_poly.entity_id
_entity_poly.type
_entity_poly.pdbx_seq_one_letter_code
_entity_poly.pdbx_strand_id
1 'polypeptide(L)'
;MASLIGQPAAAQGEGELVLETKSCNRSRMMNKLKQEPNQGPCAKVVIEQVDGNAITIHFWARGDERGTSNSLSLAGTTKTPLSCRLNKCRLSQPLQLELDNAKEVDYDNKGTESSLPSAWPAVGSCQLSPEAVSCSARSLFNASWQAKATF
;
A
#
# COMPACT_ATOMS: atom_id res chain seq x y z
N MET A 1 27.52 -22.66 -20.38
CA MET A 1 26.99 -22.50 -20.12
C MET A 1 26.69 -22.17 -19.16
N ALA A 2 26.61 -22.02 -18.64
CA ALA A 2 26.44 -21.92 -17.62
C ALA A 2 25.84 -21.01 -17.11
N SER A 3 25.96 -20.43 -17.20
CA SER A 3 25.62 -19.50 -16.70
C SER A 3 24.52 -19.10 -16.37
N LEU A 4 23.99 -19.50 -16.59
CA LEU A 4 22.88 -19.27 -16.41
C LEU A 4 22.45 -19.10 -15.26
N ILE A 5 23.11 -19.31 -14.54
CA ILE A 5 22.87 -19.32 -13.37
C ILE A 5 22.48 -18.16 -12.87
N GLY A 6 22.59 -17.37 -13.02
CA GLY A 6 22.53 -16.40 -12.40
C GLY A 6 21.46 -15.70 -11.89
N GLN A 7 20.44 -15.71 -12.39
CA GLN A 7 19.36 -14.90 -12.00
C GLN A 7 18.48 -15.56 -11.04
N PRO A 8 18.45 -15.18 -9.79
CA PRO A 8 17.50 -15.68 -8.84
C PRO A 8 16.11 -15.32 -9.36
N ALA A 9 15.24 -16.27 -9.40
CA ALA A 9 13.88 -16.03 -9.88
C ALA A 9 13.18 -14.93 -9.08
N ALA A 10 13.48 -14.83 -7.78
CA ALA A 10 12.88 -13.83 -6.92
C ALA A 10 13.19 -12.41 -7.36
N ALA A 11 14.35 -12.19 -7.95
CA ALA A 11 14.73 -10.85 -8.38
C ALA A 11 13.87 -10.33 -9.53
N GLN A 12 13.16 -11.21 -10.22
CA GLN A 12 12.32 -10.80 -11.33
C GLN A 12 10.90 -10.49 -10.93
N GLY A 13 10.45 -11.02 -9.80
CA GLY A 13 9.09 -10.82 -9.35
C GLY A 13 8.96 -9.88 -8.17
N GLU A 14 10.04 -9.22 -7.79
CA GLU A 14 10.07 -8.39 -6.60
C GLU A 14 10.54 -6.98 -6.90
N GLY A 15 10.05 -6.03 -6.15
CA GLY A 15 10.48 -4.67 -6.27
C GLY A 15 9.43 -3.70 -5.79
N GLU A 16 9.67 -2.42 -6.05
CA GLU A 16 8.73 -1.41 -5.65
C GLU A 16 8.54 -0.37 -6.75
N LEU A 17 7.43 0.33 -6.65
CA LEU A 17 7.08 1.44 -7.52
C LEU A 17 6.68 2.60 -6.62
N VAL A 18 7.39 3.71 -6.71
CA VAL A 18 7.09 4.92 -5.94
C VAL A 18 6.36 5.88 -6.86
N LEU A 19 5.18 6.34 -6.43
CA LEU A 19 4.34 7.19 -7.24
C LEU A 19 4.09 8.51 -6.53
N GLU A 20 4.45 9.60 -7.22
CA GLU A 20 4.10 10.93 -6.77
C GLU A 20 2.63 11.17 -7.08
N THR A 21 1.91 11.77 -6.16
CA THR A 21 0.47 11.90 -6.30
C THR A 21 0.07 13.32 -6.68
N LYS A 22 -0.93 13.44 -7.55
CA LYS A 22 -1.61 14.69 -7.82
C LYS A 22 -2.70 14.90 -6.78
N SER A 23 -3.34 13.83 -6.35
CA SER A 23 -4.28 13.87 -5.24
C SER A 23 -4.13 12.57 -4.47
N CYS A 24 -4.32 12.61 -3.18
CA CYS A 24 -4.21 11.45 -2.33
C CYS A 24 -5.00 11.68 -1.06
N ASN A 25 -5.95 10.80 -0.78
CA ASN A 25 -6.76 10.88 0.42
C ASN A 25 -6.97 9.49 0.98
N ARG A 26 -7.00 9.40 2.29
CA ARG A 26 -7.30 8.15 2.97
C ARG A 26 -8.19 8.44 4.17
N SER A 27 -9.04 7.49 4.50
CA SER A 27 -9.93 7.60 5.63
C SER A 27 -10.03 6.28 6.37
N ARG A 28 -10.33 6.36 7.64
CA ARG A 28 -10.59 5.21 8.48
C ARG A 28 -11.84 5.50 9.30
N MET A 29 -12.71 4.51 9.37
CA MET A 29 -13.90 4.59 10.20
C MET A 29 -13.85 3.41 11.15
N MET A 30 -13.87 3.66 12.45
CA MET A 30 -13.63 2.64 13.46
C MET A 30 -14.89 2.05 14.06
N ASN A 31 -16.01 2.63 13.91
CA ASN A 31 -17.21 2.13 14.56
C ASN A 31 -18.41 2.75 13.87
N LYS A 32 -19.45 1.99 13.67
CA LYS A 32 -20.66 2.52 13.05
C LYS A 32 -21.28 3.66 13.85
N LEU A 33 -21.04 3.69 15.17
CA LEU A 33 -21.62 4.70 16.04
C LEU A 33 -20.75 5.94 16.19
N LYS A 34 -19.48 5.84 15.84
CA LYS A 34 -18.58 6.96 15.86
C LYS A 34 -18.03 7.14 14.48
N GLN A 35 -18.68 7.96 13.73
CA GLN A 35 -18.19 8.30 12.43
C GLN A 35 -17.14 9.37 12.60
N GLU A 36 -15.96 8.96 12.90
CA GLU A 36 -14.82 9.85 12.88
C GLU A 36 -13.90 9.35 11.81
N PRO A 37 -14.14 9.75 10.58
CA PRO A 37 -13.22 9.35 9.54
C PRO A 37 -11.89 10.04 9.83
N ASN A 38 -10.87 9.25 10.01
CA ASN A 38 -9.53 9.78 10.11
C ASN A 38 -9.11 10.15 8.70
N GLN A 39 -9.72 11.22 8.19
CA GLN A 39 -9.47 11.66 6.84
C GLN A 39 -8.28 12.57 6.82
N GLY A 40 -7.45 12.37 5.86
CA GLY A 40 -6.33 13.24 5.67
C GLY A 40 -5.69 13.06 4.33
N PRO A 41 -5.04 14.09 3.83
CA PRO A 41 -4.28 13.97 2.61
C PRO A 41 -3.10 13.05 2.84
N CYS A 42 -2.77 12.28 1.82
CA CYS A 42 -1.51 11.55 1.78
C CYS A 42 -0.61 12.19 0.74
N ALA A 43 0.68 11.88 0.80
CA ALA A 43 1.67 12.57 -0.01
C ALA A 43 2.24 11.71 -1.12
N LYS A 44 2.34 10.41 -0.91
CA LYS A 44 2.87 9.52 -1.93
C LYS A 44 2.33 8.12 -1.73
N VAL A 45 2.41 7.34 -2.78
CA VAL A 45 2.01 5.94 -2.77
C VAL A 45 3.22 5.11 -3.15
N VAL A 46 3.50 4.07 -2.37
CA VAL A 46 4.56 3.11 -2.67
C VAL A 46 3.92 1.74 -2.82
N ILE A 47 4.16 1.09 -3.93
CA ILE A 47 3.64 -0.25 -4.20
C ILE A 47 4.79 -1.22 -4.14
N GLU A 48 4.71 -2.22 -3.27
CA GLU A 48 5.72 -3.25 -3.15
C GLU A 48 5.17 -4.57 -3.63
N GLN A 49 5.95 -5.31 -4.38
CA GLN A 49 5.60 -6.65 -4.82
C GLN A 49 6.61 -7.64 -4.29
N VAL A 50 6.14 -8.71 -3.66
CA VAL A 50 6.95 -9.77 -3.10
C VAL A 50 6.40 -11.09 -3.63
N ASP A 51 7.27 -12.04 -3.91
CA ASP A 51 6.89 -13.38 -4.39
C ASP A 51 5.99 -13.38 -5.61
N GLY A 52 6.13 -12.37 -6.44
CA GLY A 52 5.46 -12.35 -7.74
C GLY A 52 4.00 -11.91 -7.73
N ASN A 53 3.21 -12.25 -6.71
CA ASN A 53 1.80 -11.90 -6.71
C ASN A 53 1.32 -11.26 -5.41
N ALA A 54 2.16 -11.18 -4.40
CA ALA A 54 1.82 -10.50 -3.16
C ALA A 54 2.18 -9.03 -3.27
N ILE A 55 1.20 -8.17 -3.09
CA ILE A 55 1.39 -6.73 -3.26
C ILE A 55 0.93 -6.01 -2.01
N THR A 56 1.71 -5.03 -1.58
CA THR A 56 1.33 -4.10 -0.52
C THR A 56 1.35 -2.69 -1.09
N ILE A 57 0.29 -1.94 -0.84
CA ILE A 57 0.22 -0.54 -1.22
C ILE A 57 0.29 0.30 0.03
N HIS A 58 1.29 1.18 0.10
CA HIS A 58 1.49 2.09 1.23
C HIS A 58 1.05 3.48 0.84
N PHE A 59 0.12 4.03 1.61
CA PHE A 59 -0.31 5.42 1.47
C PHE A 59 0.36 6.20 2.59
N TRP A 60 1.34 7.03 2.23
CA TRP A 60 2.13 7.79 3.20
C TRP A 60 1.57 9.18 3.40
N ALA A 61 1.48 9.60 4.64
CA ALA A 61 1.05 10.95 4.99
C ALA A 61 2.00 11.55 6.00
N ARG A 62 2.01 12.88 6.08
CA ARG A 62 2.73 13.58 7.13
C ARG A 62 1.99 13.41 8.44
N GLY A 63 2.72 13.26 9.52
CA GLY A 63 2.14 13.22 10.85
C GLY A 63 1.81 14.60 11.37
N ASP A 64 1.17 14.63 12.54
CA ASP A 64 0.77 15.89 13.17
C ASP A 64 1.99 16.69 13.64
N GLU A 65 3.02 16.00 14.08
CA GLU A 65 4.25 16.69 14.50
C GLU A 65 5.21 16.79 13.34
N ARG A 66 6.01 17.84 13.36
CA ARG A 66 6.95 18.12 12.30
C ARG A 66 7.95 16.99 12.11
N GLY A 67 8.11 16.57 10.88
CA GLY A 67 9.06 15.51 10.52
C GLY A 67 8.53 14.10 10.74
N THR A 68 7.37 13.95 11.36
CA THR A 68 6.78 12.63 11.54
C THR A 68 5.94 12.26 10.32
N SER A 69 5.65 10.97 10.22
CA SER A 69 4.82 10.46 9.14
C SER A 69 4.03 9.25 9.62
N ASN A 70 3.07 8.85 8.82
CA ASN A 70 2.36 7.61 9.07
C ASN A 70 1.97 6.97 7.74
N SER A 71 1.77 5.68 7.76
CA SER A 71 1.36 4.95 6.57
C SER A 71 0.15 4.09 6.85
N LEU A 72 -0.73 4.02 5.86
CA LEU A 72 -1.74 2.99 5.77
C LEU A 72 -1.26 2.03 4.71
N SER A 73 -1.09 0.77 5.07
CA SER A 73 -0.61 -0.27 4.16
C SER A 73 -1.70 -1.30 3.97
N LEU A 74 -2.07 -1.53 2.72
CA LEU A 74 -3.08 -2.51 2.35
C LEU A 74 -2.41 -3.60 1.54
N ALA A 75 -2.51 -4.82 2.02
CA ALA A 75 -1.80 -5.95 1.42
C ALA A 75 -2.77 -6.98 0.89
N GLY A 76 -2.39 -7.63 -0.18
CA GLY A 76 -3.19 -8.68 -0.78
C GLY A 76 -2.49 -9.35 -1.93
N THR A 77 -3.27 -9.98 -2.79
CA THR A 77 -2.74 -10.71 -3.93
C THR A 77 -3.40 -10.25 -5.22
N THR A 78 -2.69 -10.42 -6.30
CA THR A 78 -3.20 -10.10 -7.64
C THR A 78 -3.01 -11.28 -8.56
N LYS A 79 -3.89 -11.41 -9.55
CA LYS A 79 -3.74 -12.40 -10.61
C LYS A 79 -2.81 -11.89 -11.70
N THR A 80 -2.59 -10.59 -11.76
CA THR A 80 -1.79 -9.98 -12.83
C THR A 80 -0.69 -9.15 -12.17
N PRO A 81 0.46 -9.76 -11.85
CA PRO A 81 1.50 -9.04 -11.13
C PRO A 81 2.09 -7.89 -11.93
N LEU A 82 2.72 -6.99 -11.22
CA LEU A 82 3.49 -5.93 -11.84
C LEU A 82 4.71 -6.53 -12.53
N SER A 83 5.20 -5.83 -13.53
CA SER A 83 6.44 -6.18 -14.17
C SER A 83 7.58 -5.55 -13.37
N CYS A 84 8.34 -6.39 -12.67
CA CYS A 84 9.45 -5.93 -11.83
C CYS A 84 10.78 -6.41 -12.34
N ARG A 85 11.78 -5.51 -12.34
CA ARG A 85 13.10 -5.83 -12.80
C ARG A 85 14.09 -4.98 -12.01
N LEU A 86 15.13 -5.60 -11.49
CA LEU A 86 16.16 -4.92 -10.69
C LEU A 86 15.55 -4.10 -9.56
N ASN A 87 14.60 -4.70 -8.86
CA ASN A 87 13.94 -4.10 -7.72
C ASN A 87 13.01 -2.94 -8.06
N LYS A 88 12.74 -2.70 -9.32
CA LYS A 88 11.83 -1.65 -9.76
C LYS A 88 10.69 -2.25 -10.53
N CYS A 89 9.49 -1.82 -10.19
CA CYS A 89 8.28 -2.33 -10.80
C CYS A 89 7.62 -1.28 -11.69
N ARG A 90 6.87 -1.75 -12.66
CA ARG A 90 6.13 -0.91 -13.59
C ARG A 90 4.69 -1.33 -13.62
N LEU A 91 3.82 -0.35 -13.62
CA LEU A 91 2.39 -0.57 -13.75
C LEU A 91 1.99 -0.03 -15.12
N SER A 92 1.82 -0.92 -16.08
CA SER A 92 1.52 -0.52 -17.45
C SER A 92 0.08 -0.82 -17.86
N GLN A 93 -0.63 -1.57 -17.07
CA GLN A 93 -2.03 -1.91 -17.36
C GLN A 93 -2.79 -2.03 -16.04
N PRO A 94 -4.11 -1.88 -16.09
CA PRO A 94 -4.90 -1.98 -14.87
C PRO A 94 -4.77 -3.35 -14.23
N LEU A 95 -4.81 -3.39 -12.91
CA LEU A 95 -4.87 -4.63 -12.19
C LEU A 95 -5.76 -4.48 -10.95
N GLN A 96 -6.22 -5.59 -10.44
CA GLN A 96 -7.03 -5.64 -9.24
C GLN A 96 -6.28 -6.39 -8.16
N LEU A 97 -6.31 -5.85 -6.95
CA LEU A 97 -5.71 -6.47 -5.80
C LEU A 97 -6.81 -6.92 -4.86
N GLU A 98 -6.75 -8.16 -4.41
CA GLU A 98 -7.68 -8.68 -3.43
C GLU A 98 -7.01 -8.61 -2.07
N LEU A 99 -7.57 -7.84 -1.15
CA LEU A 99 -6.92 -7.53 0.11
C LEU A 99 -7.17 -8.57 1.18
N ASP A 100 -6.18 -8.78 2.04
CA ASP A 100 -6.29 -9.66 3.19
C ASP A 100 -5.78 -9.00 4.48
N ASN A 101 -5.18 -7.84 4.41
CA ASN A 101 -4.59 -7.19 5.58
C ASN A 101 -4.57 -5.68 5.44
N ALA A 102 -4.82 -4.99 6.55
CA ALA A 102 -4.63 -3.56 6.67
C ALA A 102 -3.71 -3.28 7.84
N LYS A 103 -2.76 -2.37 7.68
CA LYS A 103 -1.78 -2.05 8.70
C LYS A 103 -1.56 -0.56 8.78
N GLU A 104 -1.50 -0.02 9.98
CA GLU A 104 -1.18 1.39 10.19
C GLU A 104 0.08 1.50 11.02
N VAL A 105 0.99 2.35 10.61
CA VAL A 105 2.28 2.55 11.27
C VAL A 105 2.55 4.03 11.39
N ASP A 106 3.01 4.45 12.58
CA ASP A 106 3.46 5.81 12.81
C ASP A 106 4.99 5.82 12.90
N TYR A 107 5.58 6.86 12.33
CA TYR A 107 7.04 7.02 12.30
C TYR A 107 7.42 8.35 12.93
N ASP A 108 8.53 8.34 13.69
CA ASP A 108 9.06 9.56 14.28
C ASP A 108 9.83 10.37 13.22
N ASN A 109 10.41 11.48 13.65
CA ASN A 109 11.13 12.37 12.73
C ASN A 109 12.46 11.80 12.24
N LYS A 110 12.85 10.63 12.72
CA LYS A 110 14.02 9.91 12.21
C LYS A 110 13.65 8.77 11.29
N GLY A 111 12.36 8.59 11.03
CA GLY A 111 11.89 7.50 10.20
C GLY A 111 11.78 6.16 10.91
N THR A 112 11.85 6.15 12.24
CA THR A 112 11.74 4.94 13.03
C THR A 112 10.30 4.79 13.52
N GLU A 113 9.80 3.57 13.60
CA GLU A 113 8.46 3.34 14.11
C GLU A 113 8.36 3.85 15.54
N SER A 114 7.40 4.75 15.78
CA SER A 114 7.25 5.40 17.06
C SER A 114 6.34 4.65 18.02
N SER A 115 5.63 3.65 17.53
CA SER A 115 4.75 2.80 18.33
C SER A 115 4.63 1.46 17.65
N LEU A 116 4.01 0.50 18.32
CA LEU A 116 3.76 -0.79 17.71
C LEU A 116 2.78 -0.62 16.54
N PRO A 117 3.05 -1.23 15.41
CA PRO A 117 2.13 -1.18 14.29
C PRO A 117 0.78 -1.80 14.67
N SER A 118 -0.29 -1.22 14.16
CA SER A 118 -1.62 -1.81 14.28
C SER A 118 -1.94 -2.53 12.97
N ALA A 119 -2.23 -3.80 13.07
CA ALA A 119 -2.51 -4.63 11.90
C ALA A 119 -3.79 -5.42 12.13
N TRP A 120 -4.59 -5.53 11.08
CA TRP A 120 -5.88 -6.23 11.13
C TRP A 120 -6.04 -7.14 9.91
N PRO A 121 -6.57 -8.35 10.12
CA PRO A 121 -7.11 -9.08 8.97
C PRO A 121 -8.24 -8.25 8.39
N ALA A 122 -8.25 -8.09 7.10
CA ALA A 122 -9.23 -7.26 6.41
C ALA A 122 -9.58 -7.87 5.08
N VAL A 123 -10.76 -7.55 4.58
CA VAL A 123 -11.19 -7.96 3.25
C VAL A 123 -11.53 -6.72 2.46
N GLY A 124 -11.32 -6.78 1.17
CA GLY A 124 -11.59 -5.67 0.27
C GLY A 124 -10.77 -5.79 -0.99
N SER A 125 -10.69 -4.70 -1.70
CA SER A 125 -9.98 -4.69 -2.98
C SER A 125 -9.39 -3.33 -3.29
N CYS A 126 -8.40 -3.34 -4.17
CA CYS A 126 -7.86 -2.14 -4.78
C CYS A 126 -7.94 -2.28 -6.29
N GLN A 127 -8.23 -1.17 -6.95
CA GLN A 127 -8.14 -1.06 -8.39
C GLN A 127 -6.94 -0.16 -8.69
N LEU A 128 -5.96 -0.67 -9.40
CA LEU A 128 -4.77 0.08 -9.77
C LEU A 128 -4.73 0.29 -11.25
N SER A 129 -4.35 1.49 -11.66
CA SER A 129 -4.06 1.79 -13.05
C SER A 129 -2.87 2.74 -13.09
N PRO A 130 -2.28 2.98 -14.26
CA PRO A 130 -1.19 3.96 -14.35
C PRO A 130 -1.58 5.37 -13.89
N GLU A 131 -2.87 5.69 -13.86
CA GLU A 131 -3.35 7.02 -13.51
C GLU A 131 -3.90 7.13 -12.10
N ALA A 132 -4.28 6.02 -11.46
CA ALA A 132 -5.00 6.11 -10.19
C ALA A 132 -5.00 4.80 -9.42
N VAL A 133 -5.20 4.92 -8.12
CA VAL A 133 -5.49 3.77 -7.26
C VAL A 133 -6.70 4.08 -6.42
N SER A 134 -7.55 3.09 -6.22
CA SER A 134 -8.72 3.20 -5.36
C SER A 134 -8.86 1.92 -4.57
N CYS A 135 -8.86 2.04 -3.24
CA CYS A 135 -8.92 0.89 -2.33
C CYS A 135 -10.06 1.05 -1.35
N SER A 136 -10.66 -0.08 -1.01
CA SER A 136 -11.66 -0.16 0.05
C SER A 136 -11.43 -1.45 0.80
N ALA A 137 -11.36 -1.37 2.12
CA ALA A 137 -11.13 -2.52 2.98
C ALA A 137 -11.92 -2.41 4.26
N ARG A 138 -12.25 -3.54 4.85
CA ARG A 138 -12.93 -3.58 6.15
C ARG A 138 -12.38 -4.74 6.95
N SER A 139 -12.27 -4.51 8.27
CA SER A 139 -11.87 -5.56 9.18
C SER A 139 -13.09 -6.35 9.64
N LEU A 140 -12.84 -7.44 10.37
CA LEU A 140 -13.92 -8.22 10.96
C LEU A 140 -14.51 -7.52 12.18
N PHE A 141 -13.89 -6.42 12.65
CA PHE A 141 -14.26 -5.75 13.89
C PHE A 141 -14.66 -4.29 13.71
N ASN A 142 -15.44 -3.99 12.72
CA ASN A 142 -16.02 -2.64 12.53
C ASN A 142 -15.08 -1.54 12.07
N ALA A 143 -13.86 -1.84 11.71
CA ALA A 143 -12.99 -0.85 11.09
C ALA A 143 -13.13 -0.94 9.58
N SER A 144 -13.11 0.20 8.91
CA SER A 144 -13.08 0.24 7.46
C SER A 144 -12.14 1.34 7.00
N TRP A 145 -11.55 1.14 5.83
CA TRP A 145 -10.60 2.08 5.24
C TRP A 145 -10.96 2.34 3.80
N GLN A 146 -10.74 3.57 3.38
CA GLN A 146 -10.79 3.93 1.98
C GLN A 146 -9.55 4.75 1.67
N ALA A 147 -8.97 4.54 0.51
CA ALA A 147 -7.80 5.28 0.07
C ALA A 147 -7.86 5.45 -1.43
N LYS A 148 -7.60 6.67 -1.89
CA LYS A 148 -7.61 6.99 -3.32
C LYS A 148 -6.47 7.94 -3.63
N ALA A 149 -5.85 7.74 -4.76
CA ALA A 149 -4.81 8.65 -5.24
C ALA A 149 -4.85 8.72 -6.76
N THR A 150 -4.42 9.86 -7.28
CA THR A 150 -4.19 10.02 -8.72
C THR A 150 -2.75 10.42 -8.94
N PHE A 151 -2.20 10.02 -10.05
CA PHE A 151 -0.79 10.19 -10.36
C PHE A 151 -0.52 11.07 -11.56
#